data_671af14a59d158851c06e8a4d087221e
#
_entry.id   671af14a59d158851c06e8a4d087221e
#
_cell.length_a   1.000
_cell.length_b   1.000
_cell.length_c   1.000
_cell.angle_alpha   90.00
_cell.angle_beta   90.00
_cell.angle_gamma   90.00
#
_symmetry.space_group_name_H-M   'P 1'
#
loop_
_entity.id
_entity.type
_entity.pdbx_description
1 polymer ?
#
loop_
_entity_poly.entity_id
_entity_poly.type
_entity_poly.pdbx_seq_one_letter_code
_entity_poly.pdbx_strand_id
1 'polypeptide(L)'
;MRLFHLLLCGVLSLDVCAQYTMPHEESSHEGTWLQWPHNYTYGSGAEDVEPSWVAMTEALSGGERVHIVAYNADEVVHITSLLQGAGIDMGQVDFQICPNDDFWVRDNGPIFVHNDEDEWVVLDWGFNGWGGDTPFALDDVVPSTLSENLNIPVVDLSAMVLEGGAIEVDGQGTLMATRSSITGDDRNPGLTEIEIEAYLSQYLGVEQIIWLDGQFGGEEDITDQHIDGFVKFAGDHTLVTMNNADLAYWYVSAGDRNIIDQAQNAEGTLYARVNLPLTQFPVQTTWGQSVGFRSSYVNYYVGNAVVLVPEYDDPMDEVAREIVQSLYPDRTAIGINCQNMVLWGGMVHCVTQQQPLGAEAMSVPANPQRQDHGKCIKRVDLMGREIRHPQRGQLFIKLFEDGCSEKVVEWE
;
A
#
# COMPACT_ATOMS: atom_id res chain seq x y z
N MET A 1 -48.99 -44.49 16.36
CA MET A 1 -47.80 -43.82 16.88
C MET A 1 -46.75 -43.82 15.77
N ARG A 2 -46.55 -42.72 15.06
CA ARG A 2 -45.49 -42.57 14.06
C ARG A 2 -44.38 -41.71 14.70
N LEU A 3 -43.20 -42.31 14.92
CA LEU A 3 -42.02 -41.62 15.37
C LEU A 3 -41.47 -40.80 14.21
N PHE A 4 -41.44 -39.47 14.39
CA PHE A 4 -40.69 -38.53 13.56
C PHE A 4 -39.22 -38.53 14.06
N HIS A 5 -38.29 -39.01 13.22
CA HIS A 5 -36.86 -38.81 13.46
C HIS A 5 -36.51 -37.41 12.90
N LEU A 6 -36.20 -36.47 13.79
CA LEU A 6 -35.52 -35.25 13.41
C LEU A 6 -34.07 -35.60 13.12
N LEU A 7 -33.65 -35.51 11.85
CA LEU A 7 -32.24 -35.46 11.49
C LEU A 7 -31.77 -34.03 11.82
N LEU A 8 -30.95 -33.91 12.86
CA LEU A 8 -30.17 -32.71 13.13
C LEU A 8 -28.98 -32.74 12.15
N CYS A 9 -29.06 -31.98 11.04
CA CYS A 9 -27.88 -31.63 10.25
C CYS A 9 -27.03 -30.66 11.08
N GLY A 10 -26.00 -31.18 11.74
CA GLY A 10 -24.93 -30.35 12.28
C GLY A 10 -24.16 -29.74 11.12
N VAL A 11 -24.24 -28.45 10.94
CA VAL A 11 -23.29 -27.71 10.13
C VAL A 11 -21.98 -27.76 10.90
N LEU A 12 -21.04 -28.59 10.44
CA LEU A 12 -19.63 -28.49 10.84
C LEU A 12 -19.11 -27.20 10.20
N SER A 13 -19.03 -26.13 10.97
CA SER A 13 -18.13 -25.03 10.65
C SER A 13 -16.71 -25.59 10.69
N LEU A 14 -16.11 -25.75 9.55
CA LEU A 14 -14.66 -25.91 9.48
C LEU A 14 -14.11 -24.52 9.84
N ASP A 15 -13.60 -24.38 11.06
CA ASP A 15 -12.76 -23.23 11.39
C ASP A 15 -11.51 -23.37 10.51
N VAL A 16 -11.44 -22.61 9.43
CA VAL A 16 -10.21 -22.44 8.65
C VAL A 16 -9.31 -21.58 9.55
N CYS A 17 -8.35 -22.20 10.19
CA CYS A 17 -7.31 -21.47 10.91
C CYS A 17 -6.48 -20.76 9.86
N ALA A 18 -6.34 -19.45 9.94
CA ALA A 18 -5.43 -18.70 9.09
C ALA A 18 -4.01 -19.26 9.28
N GLN A 19 -3.34 -19.55 8.19
CA GLN A 19 -1.98 -20.08 8.20
C GLN A 19 -0.95 -18.97 8.06
N TYR A 20 -1.38 -17.82 7.54
CA TYR A 20 -0.56 -16.66 7.26
C TYR A 20 -1.30 -15.39 7.67
N THR A 21 -0.56 -14.30 7.87
CA THR A 21 -1.11 -12.98 8.18
C THR A 21 -0.45 -11.93 7.29
N MET A 22 -1.24 -11.17 6.55
CA MET A 22 -0.78 -10.00 5.82
C MET A 22 -0.75 -8.80 6.77
N PRO A 23 0.43 -8.22 7.06
CA PRO A 23 0.52 -7.02 7.89
C PRO A 23 -0.17 -5.83 7.20
N HIS A 24 -0.70 -4.91 8.02
CA HIS A 24 -1.15 -3.61 7.53
C HIS A 24 0.01 -2.85 6.87
N GLU A 25 -0.25 -2.09 5.80
CA GLU A 25 0.78 -1.31 5.09
C GLU A 25 1.54 -0.33 6.00
N GLU A 26 0.93 0.15 7.08
CA GLU A 26 1.59 1.03 8.05
C GLU A 26 2.57 0.34 9.00
N SER A 27 2.60 -0.99 9.00
CA SER A 27 3.55 -1.78 9.80
C SER A 27 4.99 -1.44 9.38
N SER A 28 5.96 -1.73 10.25
CA SER A 28 7.35 -1.46 9.91
C SER A 28 7.80 -2.28 8.71
N HIS A 29 8.45 -1.65 7.76
CA HIS A 29 8.99 -2.26 6.55
C HIS A 29 10.48 -2.59 6.70
N GLU A 30 10.91 -3.70 6.14
CA GLU A 30 12.30 -3.94 5.78
C GLU A 30 12.66 -3.04 4.59
N GLY A 31 11.75 -2.92 3.62
CA GLY A 31 11.91 -2.04 2.47
C GLY A 31 10.67 -1.97 1.58
N THR A 32 10.80 -1.15 0.56
CA THR A 32 9.79 -0.97 -0.50
C THR A 32 10.35 -1.44 -1.85
N TRP A 33 9.55 -2.22 -2.55
CA TRP A 33 9.80 -2.67 -3.92
C TRP A 33 9.30 -1.64 -4.92
N LEU A 34 10.13 -1.32 -5.92
CA LEU A 34 9.79 -0.57 -7.12
C LEU A 34 10.19 -1.41 -8.34
N GLN A 35 9.33 -1.52 -9.33
CA GLN A 35 9.64 -2.12 -10.61
C GLN A 35 9.92 -0.98 -11.61
N TRP A 36 11.15 -0.93 -12.16
CA TRP A 36 11.58 0.25 -12.91
C TRP A 36 11.02 0.25 -14.32
N PRO A 37 10.46 1.38 -14.79
CA PRO A 37 10.00 1.50 -16.17
C PRO A 37 11.17 1.34 -17.15
N HIS A 38 10.94 0.67 -18.28
CA HIS A 38 11.97 0.40 -19.26
C HIS A 38 11.47 0.54 -20.70
N ASN A 39 12.42 0.74 -21.63
CA ASN A 39 12.11 1.00 -23.04
C ASN A 39 11.57 -0.20 -23.82
N TYR A 40 11.66 -1.40 -23.27
CA TYR A 40 11.19 -2.62 -23.96
C TYR A 40 9.67 -2.67 -24.10
N THR A 41 8.94 -2.14 -23.10
CA THR A 41 7.48 -2.01 -23.15
C THR A 41 7.04 -0.62 -23.60
N TYR A 42 7.62 0.42 -23.00
CA TYR A 42 7.15 1.80 -23.17
C TYR A 42 7.88 2.60 -24.22
N GLY A 43 8.97 2.05 -24.83
CA GLY A 43 9.82 2.82 -25.70
C GLY A 43 10.35 4.08 -25.00
N SER A 44 10.39 5.21 -25.67
CA SER A 44 10.81 6.47 -25.07
C SER A 44 9.85 7.01 -23.98
N GLY A 45 8.66 6.42 -23.83
CA GLY A 45 7.70 6.79 -22.78
C GLY A 45 8.17 6.41 -21.36
N ALA A 46 9.09 5.45 -21.23
CA ALA A 46 9.71 5.12 -19.95
C ALA A 46 10.42 6.34 -19.34
N GLU A 47 11.17 7.10 -20.15
CA GLU A 47 11.92 8.28 -19.71
C GLU A 47 11.00 9.40 -19.18
N ASP A 48 9.74 9.44 -19.61
CA ASP A 48 8.76 10.45 -19.18
C ASP A 48 8.26 10.22 -17.75
N VAL A 49 8.34 8.98 -17.22
CA VAL A 49 7.87 8.60 -15.88
C VAL A 49 9.03 8.35 -14.89
N GLU A 50 10.24 8.06 -15.34
CA GLU A 50 11.41 7.82 -14.49
C GLU A 50 11.65 8.90 -13.41
N PRO A 51 11.38 10.22 -13.65
CA PRO A 51 11.52 11.21 -12.59
C PRO A 51 10.68 10.94 -11.35
N SER A 52 9.53 10.28 -11.48
CA SER A 52 8.68 9.86 -10.35
C SER A 52 9.34 8.72 -9.57
N TRP A 53 9.96 7.75 -10.23
CA TRP A 53 10.72 6.66 -9.56
C TRP A 53 11.95 7.18 -8.83
N VAL A 54 12.68 8.13 -9.42
CA VAL A 54 13.79 8.81 -8.75
C VAL A 54 13.31 9.52 -7.49
N ALA A 55 12.21 10.28 -7.57
CA ALA A 55 11.65 10.99 -6.42
C ALA A 55 11.14 10.05 -5.32
N MET A 56 10.48 8.94 -5.68
CA MET A 56 10.06 7.91 -4.71
C MET A 56 11.26 7.25 -4.04
N THR A 57 12.30 6.89 -4.81
CA THR A 57 13.54 6.31 -4.28
C THR A 57 14.23 7.27 -3.31
N GLU A 58 14.33 8.56 -3.65
CA GLU A 58 14.89 9.60 -2.78
C GLU A 58 14.13 9.70 -1.46
N ALA A 59 12.81 9.76 -1.54
CA ALA A 59 11.95 9.90 -0.36
C ALA A 59 12.03 8.68 0.56
N LEU A 60 11.93 7.47 0.02
CA LEU A 60 11.91 6.21 0.76
C LEU A 60 13.27 5.87 1.39
N SER A 61 14.37 6.10 0.68
CA SER A 61 15.73 5.72 1.12
C SER A 61 16.18 6.39 2.42
N GLY A 62 15.48 7.44 2.87
CA GLY A 62 15.69 8.08 4.17
C GLY A 62 15.16 7.28 5.37
N GLY A 63 14.28 6.31 5.16
CA GLY A 63 13.60 5.56 6.22
C GLY A 63 13.63 4.04 6.08
N GLU A 64 13.92 3.53 4.88
CA GLU A 64 13.89 2.10 4.59
C GLU A 64 14.76 1.77 3.37
N ARG A 65 14.93 0.49 3.09
CA ARG A 65 15.55 0.05 1.83
C ARG A 65 14.61 0.26 0.67
N VAL A 66 15.19 0.50 -0.49
CA VAL A 66 14.47 0.51 -1.76
C VAL A 66 15.00 -0.61 -2.63
N HIS A 67 14.16 -1.59 -2.86
CA HIS A 67 14.45 -2.74 -3.72
C HIS A 67 13.96 -2.43 -5.12
N ILE A 68 14.86 -2.43 -6.09
CA ILE A 68 14.52 -2.09 -7.47
C ILE A 68 14.59 -3.34 -8.35
N VAL A 69 13.46 -3.70 -8.94
CA VAL A 69 13.41 -4.70 -10.01
C VAL A 69 13.82 -4.01 -11.31
N ALA A 70 14.92 -4.47 -11.89
CA ALA A 70 15.44 -3.98 -13.15
C ALA A 70 15.32 -5.06 -14.23
N TYR A 71 14.93 -4.67 -15.45
CA TYR A 71 14.74 -5.60 -16.56
C TYR A 71 15.99 -6.43 -16.86
N ASN A 72 17.18 -5.83 -16.84
CA ASN A 72 18.47 -6.47 -17.08
C ASN A 72 19.64 -5.67 -16.46
N ALA A 73 20.87 -6.15 -16.66
CA ALA A 73 22.07 -5.52 -16.12
C ALA A 73 22.36 -4.12 -16.74
N ASP A 74 21.97 -3.86 -17.97
CA ASP A 74 22.17 -2.56 -18.61
C ASP A 74 21.23 -1.52 -17.96
N GLU A 75 20.00 -1.92 -17.64
CA GLU A 75 19.05 -1.09 -16.86
C GLU A 75 19.60 -0.80 -15.45
N VAL A 76 20.23 -1.76 -14.77
CA VAL A 76 20.89 -1.48 -13.47
C VAL A 76 21.93 -0.37 -13.59
N VAL A 77 22.72 -0.36 -14.67
CA VAL A 77 23.72 0.70 -14.92
C VAL A 77 23.04 2.05 -15.18
N HIS A 78 21.98 2.07 -15.99
CA HIS A 78 21.19 3.26 -16.28
C HIS A 78 20.55 3.84 -15.01
N ILE A 79 19.82 3.04 -14.27
CA ILE A 79 19.15 3.43 -13.01
C ILE A 79 20.17 3.94 -11.98
N THR A 80 21.30 3.22 -11.81
CA THR A 80 22.37 3.64 -10.91
C THR A 80 22.89 5.03 -11.28
N SER A 81 23.05 5.32 -12.57
CA SER A 81 23.50 6.63 -13.03
C SER A 81 22.50 7.74 -12.72
N LEU A 82 21.19 7.47 -12.88
CA LEU A 82 20.13 8.42 -12.54
C LEU A 82 20.08 8.71 -11.05
N LEU A 83 20.08 7.67 -10.21
CA LEU A 83 20.00 7.81 -8.75
C LEU A 83 21.23 8.51 -8.18
N GLN A 84 22.43 8.17 -8.65
CA GLN A 84 23.66 8.87 -8.27
C GLN A 84 23.67 10.33 -8.75
N GLY A 85 23.16 10.59 -9.95
CA GLY A 85 22.99 11.92 -10.49
C GLY A 85 22.05 12.79 -9.65
N ALA A 86 21.05 12.20 -9.02
CA ALA A 86 20.15 12.83 -8.06
C ALA A 86 20.76 12.95 -6.64
N GLY A 87 21.90 12.33 -6.37
CA GLY A 87 22.58 12.39 -5.07
C GLY A 87 22.05 11.40 -4.04
N ILE A 88 21.31 10.38 -4.47
CA ILE A 88 20.72 9.36 -3.59
C ILE A 88 21.79 8.44 -3.02
N ASP A 89 21.67 8.11 -1.72
CA ASP A 89 22.56 7.16 -1.07
C ASP A 89 22.30 5.73 -1.55
N MET A 90 23.19 5.23 -2.42
CA MET A 90 23.12 3.88 -2.96
C MET A 90 23.28 2.77 -1.91
N GLY A 91 23.69 3.10 -0.68
CA GLY A 91 23.73 2.14 0.44
C GLY A 91 22.36 1.68 0.92
N GLN A 92 21.30 2.39 0.55
CA GLN A 92 19.91 2.04 0.85
C GLN A 92 19.17 1.44 -0.35
N VAL A 93 19.82 1.29 -1.50
CA VAL A 93 19.23 0.78 -2.74
C VAL A 93 19.89 -0.53 -3.12
N ASP A 94 19.09 -1.53 -3.43
CA ASP A 94 19.57 -2.75 -4.06
C ASP A 94 18.76 -3.11 -5.31
N PHE A 95 19.31 -4.01 -6.13
CA PHE A 95 18.73 -4.36 -7.41
C PHE A 95 18.49 -5.86 -7.50
N GLN A 96 17.34 -6.22 -8.05
CA GLN A 96 17.04 -7.56 -8.51
C GLN A 96 16.82 -7.52 -10.03
N ILE A 97 17.57 -8.36 -10.75
CA ILE A 97 17.38 -8.48 -12.20
C ILE A 97 16.27 -9.49 -12.42
N CYS A 98 15.15 -9.00 -12.93
CA CYS A 98 14.00 -9.79 -13.33
C CYS A 98 13.36 -9.13 -14.57
N PRO A 99 13.47 -9.73 -15.76
CA PRO A 99 12.74 -9.26 -16.91
C PRO A 99 11.24 -9.22 -16.61
N ASN A 100 10.59 -8.14 -16.97
CA ASN A 100 9.17 -7.90 -16.72
C ASN A 100 8.52 -7.25 -17.93
N ASP A 101 7.18 -7.36 -18.03
CA ASP A 101 6.42 -6.76 -19.12
C ASP A 101 6.01 -5.32 -18.79
N ASP A 102 5.78 -5.01 -17.47
CA ASP A 102 5.27 -3.73 -17.03
C ASP A 102 5.88 -3.31 -15.68
N PHE A 103 5.55 -2.14 -15.13
CA PHE A 103 6.12 -1.60 -13.89
C PHE A 103 5.16 -1.59 -12.68
N TRP A 104 4.03 -2.25 -12.78
CA TRP A 104 2.97 -2.23 -11.77
C TRP A 104 3.22 -3.27 -10.67
N VAL A 105 4.31 -3.08 -9.90
CA VAL A 105 4.74 -4.03 -8.86
C VAL A 105 3.70 -4.22 -7.73
N ARG A 106 2.76 -3.33 -7.57
CA ARG A 106 1.62 -3.52 -6.67
C ARG A 106 0.77 -4.71 -7.10
N ASP A 107 0.56 -4.87 -8.40
CA ASP A 107 -0.36 -5.86 -8.95
C ASP A 107 0.33 -7.17 -9.29
N ASN A 108 1.54 -7.10 -9.87
CA ASN A 108 2.30 -8.27 -10.31
C ASN A 108 3.44 -8.67 -9.36
N GLY A 109 3.66 -7.91 -8.29
CA GLY A 109 4.76 -8.14 -7.36
C GLY A 109 4.43 -9.11 -6.23
N PRO A 110 5.45 -9.46 -5.41
CA PRO A 110 5.29 -10.39 -4.30
C PRO A 110 4.38 -9.82 -3.20
N ILE A 111 3.39 -10.58 -2.77
CA ILE A 111 2.64 -10.26 -1.55
C ILE A 111 3.32 -10.95 -0.39
N PHE A 112 3.85 -10.18 0.55
CA PHE A 112 4.54 -10.69 1.73
C PHE A 112 3.57 -10.89 2.88
N VAL A 113 3.68 -12.06 3.54
CA VAL A 113 2.93 -12.42 4.72
C VAL A 113 3.85 -13.03 5.77
N HIS A 114 3.37 -13.12 7.01
CA HIS A 114 4.04 -13.88 8.07
C HIS A 114 3.34 -15.22 8.26
N ASN A 115 4.13 -16.29 8.49
CA ASN A 115 3.62 -17.60 8.93
C ASN A 115 3.44 -17.63 10.46
N ASP A 116 3.02 -18.77 11.00
CA ASP A 116 2.84 -18.96 12.46
C ASP A 116 4.13 -18.85 13.28
N GLU A 117 5.31 -19.01 12.65
CA GLU A 117 6.63 -18.82 13.25
C GLU A 117 7.12 -17.37 13.09
N ASP A 118 6.29 -16.47 12.55
CA ASP A 118 6.61 -15.06 12.28
C ASP A 118 7.75 -14.88 11.25
N GLU A 119 7.92 -15.86 10.36
CA GLU A 119 8.85 -15.80 9.24
C GLU A 119 8.15 -15.24 8.00
N TRP A 120 8.89 -14.54 7.15
CA TRP A 120 8.38 -14.08 5.86
C TRP A 120 8.11 -15.22 4.91
N VAL A 121 7.00 -15.08 4.22
CA VAL A 121 6.64 -15.93 3.09
C VAL A 121 6.13 -15.02 1.97
N VAL A 122 6.54 -15.33 0.75
CA VAL A 122 5.99 -14.71 -0.46
C VAL A 122 4.79 -15.54 -0.90
N LEU A 123 3.67 -14.88 -1.12
CA LEU A 123 2.53 -15.46 -1.82
C LEU A 123 2.66 -15.11 -3.31
N ASP A 124 2.80 -16.14 -4.12
CA ASP A 124 2.92 -16.05 -5.58
C ASP A 124 1.53 -16.32 -6.20
N TRP A 125 0.70 -15.28 -6.20
CA TRP A 125 -0.62 -15.31 -6.82
C TRP A 125 -0.50 -15.23 -8.34
N GLY A 126 -1.46 -15.80 -9.07
CA GLY A 126 -1.51 -15.65 -10.51
C GLY A 126 -1.74 -14.19 -10.92
N PHE A 127 -1.02 -13.74 -11.93
CA PHE A 127 -1.25 -12.47 -12.61
C PHE A 127 -1.51 -12.73 -14.09
N ASN A 128 -2.61 -12.21 -14.61
CA ASN A 128 -3.03 -12.48 -15.97
C ASN A 128 -3.17 -11.21 -16.86
N GLY A 129 -2.49 -10.13 -16.47
CA GLY A 129 -2.52 -8.87 -17.22
C GLY A 129 -3.90 -8.21 -17.20
N TRP A 130 -4.52 -8.17 -16.03
CA TRP A 130 -5.85 -7.59 -15.78
C TRP A 130 -6.93 -8.19 -16.70
N GLY A 131 -7.00 -9.51 -16.76
CA GLY A 131 -7.97 -10.20 -17.62
C GLY A 131 -7.46 -10.50 -19.03
N GLY A 132 -6.18 -10.33 -19.30
CA GLY A 132 -5.55 -10.55 -20.60
C GLY A 132 -5.49 -9.31 -21.49
N ASP A 133 -5.68 -8.13 -20.90
CA ASP A 133 -5.65 -6.86 -21.64
C ASP A 133 -4.23 -6.42 -22.02
N THR A 134 -3.22 -6.90 -21.29
CA THR A 134 -1.80 -6.62 -21.55
C THR A 134 -0.96 -7.89 -21.59
N PRO A 135 0.25 -7.88 -22.21
CA PRO A 135 1.26 -8.92 -22.00
C PRO A 135 1.59 -9.05 -20.51
N PHE A 136 1.75 -10.27 -20.01
CA PHE A 136 1.98 -10.52 -18.58
C PHE A 136 2.89 -11.71 -18.28
N ALA A 137 3.37 -12.40 -19.29
CA ALA A 137 4.10 -13.66 -19.07
C ALA A 137 5.43 -13.48 -18.30
N LEU A 138 6.04 -12.29 -18.36
CA LEU A 138 7.22 -11.95 -17.57
C LEU A 138 6.83 -11.41 -16.20
N ASP A 139 5.70 -10.74 -16.08
CA ASP A 139 5.18 -10.20 -14.84
C ASP A 139 4.69 -11.28 -13.89
N ASP A 140 3.98 -12.29 -14.41
CA ASP A 140 3.44 -13.43 -13.64
C ASP A 140 4.51 -14.23 -12.88
N VAL A 141 5.78 -14.16 -13.31
CA VAL A 141 6.88 -14.87 -12.66
C VAL A 141 7.75 -13.97 -11.75
N VAL A 142 7.40 -12.71 -11.58
CA VAL A 142 8.16 -11.80 -10.74
C VAL A 142 8.22 -12.24 -9.28
N PRO A 143 7.10 -12.63 -8.60
CA PRO A 143 7.13 -13.05 -7.21
C PRO A 143 8.02 -14.27 -6.97
N SER A 144 7.88 -15.33 -7.78
CA SER A 144 8.70 -16.54 -7.68
C SER A 144 10.17 -16.27 -7.97
N THR A 145 10.49 -15.44 -8.99
CA THR A 145 11.87 -15.06 -9.32
C THR A 145 12.53 -14.28 -8.17
N LEU A 146 11.84 -13.32 -7.59
CA LEU A 146 12.36 -12.53 -6.46
C LEU A 146 12.54 -13.40 -5.22
N SER A 147 11.60 -14.28 -4.94
CA SER A 147 11.66 -15.24 -3.85
C SER A 147 12.89 -16.16 -3.97
N GLU A 148 13.15 -16.71 -5.17
CA GLU A 148 14.33 -17.54 -5.45
C GLU A 148 15.63 -16.74 -5.25
N ASN A 149 15.73 -15.53 -5.81
CA ASN A 149 16.90 -14.68 -5.71
C ASN A 149 17.24 -14.32 -4.26
N LEU A 150 16.23 -14.07 -3.43
CA LEU A 150 16.37 -13.66 -2.04
C LEU A 150 16.39 -14.83 -1.05
N ASN A 151 16.13 -16.05 -1.55
CA ASN A 151 15.97 -17.27 -0.72
C ASN A 151 14.90 -17.10 0.36
N ILE A 152 13.76 -16.48 0.02
CA ILE A 152 12.58 -16.35 0.85
C ILE A 152 11.62 -17.51 0.50
N PRO A 153 10.98 -18.18 1.46
CA PRO A 153 9.97 -19.18 1.17
C PRO A 153 8.82 -18.62 0.31
N VAL A 154 8.35 -19.40 -0.65
CA VAL A 154 7.24 -19.03 -1.53
C VAL A 154 6.12 -20.05 -1.45
N VAL A 155 4.88 -19.60 -1.50
CA VAL A 155 3.67 -20.41 -1.67
C VAL A 155 3.11 -20.12 -3.05
N ASP A 156 3.08 -21.14 -3.90
CA ASP A 156 2.48 -21.09 -5.23
C ASP A 156 0.95 -21.06 -5.11
N LEU A 157 0.36 -19.93 -5.46
CA LEU A 157 -1.08 -19.67 -5.51
C LEU A 157 -1.54 -19.28 -6.92
N SER A 158 -0.73 -19.57 -7.94
CA SER A 158 -0.98 -19.21 -9.34
C SER A 158 -2.28 -19.75 -9.93
N ALA A 159 -2.96 -20.67 -9.21
CA ALA A 159 -4.29 -21.15 -9.56
C ALA A 159 -5.40 -20.12 -9.33
N MET A 160 -5.14 -19.05 -8.59
CA MET A 160 -6.04 -17.92 -8.37
C MET A 160 -5.34 -16.61 -8.74
N VAL A 161 -5.96 -15.83 -9.60
CA VAL A 161 -5.49 -14.47 -9.94
C VAL A 161 -5.84 -13.53 -8.80
N LEU A 162 -4.85 -12.79 -8.31
CA LEU A 162 -5.04 -11.75 -7.30
C LEU A 162 -4.00 -10.65 -7.47
N GLU A 163 -4.45 -9.50 -7.88
CA GLU A 163 -3.66 -8.28 -7.98
C GLU A 163 -3.58 -7.59 -6.60
N GLY A 164 -2.39 -7.11 -6.19
CA GLY A 164 -2.23 -6.49 -4.87
C GLY A 164 -3.03 -5.19 -4.71
N GLY A 165 -3.30 -4.46 -5.81
CA GLY A 165 -4.15 -3.26 -5.81
C GLY A 165 -5.65 -3.56 -5.64
N ALA A 166 -6.06 -4.82 -5.86
CA ALA A 166 -7.44 -5.25 -5.68
C ALA A 166 -7.85 -5.42 -4.21
N ILE A 167 -6.90 -5.39 -3.28
CA ILE A 167 -7.14 -5.65 -1.85
C ILE A 167 -6.61 -4.52 -0.96
N GLU A 168 -7.35 -4.21 0.11
CA GLU A 168 -6.92 -3.39 1.23
C GLU A 168 -7.18 -4.15 2.54
N VAL A 169 -6.17 -4.24 3.42
CA VAL A 169 -6.26 -4.90 4.72
C VAL A 169 -5.99 -3.92 5.86
N ASP A 170 -6.74 -4.03 6.95
CA ASP A 170 -6.54 -3.20 8.16
C ASP A 170 -5.52 -3.79 9.14
N GLY A 171 -4.97 -4.98 8.84
CA GLY A 171 -4.06 -5.70 9.73
C GLY A 171 -4.71 -6.24 11.01
N GLN A 172 -6.04 -6.14 11.13
CA GLN A 172 -6.83 -6.60 12.28
C GLN A 172 -7.95 -7.57 11.87
N GLY A 173 -7.74 -8.25 10.76
CA GLY A 173 -8.65 -9.26 10.25
C GLY A 173 -9.72 -8.78 9.28
N THR A 174 -9.71 -7.50 8.87
CA THR A 174 -10.64 -6.99 7.86
C THR A 174 -9.93 -6.76 6.52
N LEU A 175 -10.58 -7.22 5.45
CA LEU A 175 -10.19 -6.93 4.07
C LEU A 175 -11.35 -6.22 3.36
N MET A 176 -11.04 -5.24 2.51
CA MET A 176 -11.99 -4.63 1.58
C MET A 176 -11.51 -4.84 0.14
N ALA A 177 -12.43 -5.21 -0.75
CA ALA A 177 -12.13 -5.45 -2.16
C ALA A 177 -13.37 -5.20 -3.02
N THR A 178 -13.19 -5.08 -4.33
CA THR A 178 -14.29 -5.10 -5.29
C THR A 178 -14.47 -6.50 -5.89
N ARG A 179 -15.71 -6.92 -6.09
CA ARG A 179 -16.01 -8.20 -6.78
C ARG A 179 -15.52 -8.17 -8.22
N SER A 180 -15.65 -7.05 -8.88
CA SER A 180 -15.25 -6.89 -10.28
C SER A 180 -13.79 -7.23 -10.51
N SER A 181 -12.88 -6.83 -9.63
CA SER A 181 -11.44 -7.04 -9.78
C SER A 181 -10.95 -8.44 -9.35
N ILE A 182 -11.80 -9.24 -8.67
CA ILE A 182 -11.36 -10.55 -8.16
C ILE A 182 -12.27 -11.69 -8.63
N THR A 183 -13.60 -11.53 -8.54
CA THR A 183 -14.54 -12.63 -8.79
C THR A 183 -14.99 -12.73 -10.25
N GLY A 184 -14.52 -11.84 -11.12
CA GLY A 184 -14.86 -11.80 -12.54
C GLY A 184 -14.40 -13.04 -13.31
N ASP A 185 -15.13 -13.39 -14.38
CA ASP A 185 -14.77 -14.50 -15.28
C ASP A 185 -13.44 -14.25 -16.03
N ASP A 186 -12.99 -13.03 -16.09
CA ASP A 186 -11.72 -12.58 -16.67
C ASP A 186 -10.54 -12.71 -15.70
N ARG A 187 -10.80 -12.86 -14.39
CA ARG A 187 -9.80 -13.12 -13.36
C ARG A 187 -9.83 -14.58 -12.90
N ASN A 188 -10.95 -15.01 -12.34
CA ASN A 188 -11.06 -16.32 -11.69
C ASN A 188 -12.25 -17.15 -12.22
N PRO A 189 -12.24 -17.50 -13.52
CA PRO A 189 -13.34 -18.28 -14.10
C PRO A 189 -13.46 -19.65 -13.42
N GLY A 190 -14.62 -19.92 -12.88
CA GLY A 190 -14.94 -21.22 -12.27
C GLY A 190 -14.66 -21.32 -10.78
N LEU A 191 -14.09 -20.30 -10.13
CA LEU A 191 -14.07 -20.18 -8.67
C LEU A 191 -15.37 -19.49 -8.20
N THR A 192 -15.94 -20.00 -7.14
CA THR A 192 -17.05 -19.33 -6.44
C THR A 192 -16.52 -18.28 -5.47
N GLU A 193 -17.29 -17.24 -5.15
CA GLU A 193 -16.95 -16.25 -4.13
C GLU A 193 -16.55 -16.91 -2.79
N ILE A 194 -17.23 -17.99 -2.38
CA ILE A 194 -16.90 -18.74 -1.15
C ILE A 194 -15.51 -19.38 -1.23
N GLU A 195 -15.11 -19.92 -2.38
CA GLU A 195 -13.78 -20.49 -2.57
C GLU A 195 -12.71 -19.40 -2.57
N ILE A 196 -12.98 -18.26 -3.19
CA ILE A 196 -12.10 -17.08 -3.16
C ILE A 196 -11.94 -16.57 -1.71
N GLU A 197 -13.04 -16.41 -0.96
CA GLU A 197 -13.01 -16.03 0.46
C GLU A 197 -12.17 -17.00 1.31
N ALA A 198 -12.27 -18.31 1.03
CA ALA A 198 -11.46 -19.31 1.72
C ALA A 198 -9.95 -19.13 1.45
N TYR A 199 -9.56 -18.82 0.21
CA TYR A 199 -8.16 -18.47 -0.13
C TYR A 199 -7.72 -17.21 0.62
N LEU A 200 -8.48 -16.13 0.55
CA LEU A 200 -8.14 -14.87 1.21
C LEU A 200 -8.01 -15.04 2.73
N SER A 201 -8.95 -15.77 3.36
CA SER A 201 -8.90 -16.03 4.80
C SER A 201 -7.70 -16.89 5.19
N GLN A 202 -7.41 -17.93 4.43
CA GLN A 202 -6.31 -18.86 4.73
C GLN A 202 -4.94 -18.21 4.57
N TYR A 203 -4.74 -17.42 3.50
CA TYR A 203 -3.41 -16.92 3.10
C TYR A 203 -3.14 -15.48 3.48
N LEU A 204 -4.16 -14.67 3.74
CA LEU A 204 -4.00 -13.28 4.19
C LEU A 204 -4.36 -13.08 5.66
N GLY A 205 -4.94 -14.09 6.33
CA GLY A 205 -5.29 -14.04 7.75
C GLY A 205 -6.50 -13.16 8.05
N VAL A 206 -7.42 -13.00 7.10
CA VAL A 206 -8.60 -12.14 7.26
C VAL A 206 -9.80 -12.95 7.75
N GLU A 207 -10.55 -12.37 8.68
CA GLU A 207 -11.76 -12.93 9.30
C GLU A 207 -13.04 -12.37 8.69
N GLN A 208 -12.94 -11.15 8.13
CA GLN A 208 -14.05 -10.43 7.51
C GLN A 208 -13.63 -9.85 6.17
N ILE A 209 -14.46 -10.04 5.16
CA ILE A 209 -14.28 -9.41 3.84
C ILE A 209 -15.47 -8.48 3.59
N ILE A 210 -15.17 -7.21 3.32
CA ILE A 210 -16.15 -6.20 2.92
C ILE A 210 -16.11 -6.10 1.41
N TRP A 211 -17.06 -6.74 0.76
CA TRP A 211 -17.20 -6.71 -0.68
C TRP A 211 -17.96 -5.48 -1.16
N LEU A 212 -17.35 -4.74 -2.07
CA LEU A 212 -18.01 -3.81 -2.98
C LEU A 212 -18.34 -4.53 -4.28
N ASP A 213 -19.37 -4.11 -5.01
CA ASP A 213 -19.66 -4.73 -6.30
C ASP A 213 -18.62 -4.34 -7.36
N GLY A 214 -18.17 -3.09 -7.32
CA GLY A 214 -17.23 -2.55 -8.30
C GLY A 214 -17.87 -2.35 -9.67
N GLN A 215 -17.05 -2.35 -10.72
CA GLN A 215 -17.48 -2.14 -12.10
C GLN A 215 -16.93 -3.23 -13.00
N PHE A 216 -17.76 -4.17 -13.41
CA PHE A 216 -17.39 -5.24 -14.34
C PHE A 216 -17.27 -4.72 -15.77
N GLY A 217 -16.17 -5.04 -16.45
CA GLY A 217 -15.99 -4.82 -17.88
C GLY A 217 -15.98 -3.35 -18.28
N GLY A 218 -15.32 -2.50 -17.49
CA GLY A 218 -15.12 -1.10 -17.83
C GLY A 218 -14.08 -0.95 -18.95
N GLU A 219 -14.48 -0.48 -20.15
CA GLU A 219 -13.53 -0.25 -21.27
C GLU A 219 -12.48 0.82 -20.94
N GLU A 220 -12.68 1.63 -19.89
CA GLU A 220 -11.81 2.76 -19.52
C GLU A 220 -10.85 2.44 -18.34
N ASP A 221 -11.11 1.36 -17.59
CA ASP A 221 -10.32 0.93 -16.43
C ASP A 221 -10.04 -0.58 -16.49
N ILE A 222 -8.85 -0.95 -16.92
CA ILE A 222 -8.43 -2.35 -17.09
C ILE A 222 -8.33 -3.11 -15.76
N THR A 223 -8.31 -2.40 -14.61
CA THR A 223 -8.26 -3.02 -13.29
C THR A 223 -9.63 -3.45 -12.78
N ASP A 224 -10.71 -3.13 -13.52
CA ASP A 224 -12.10 -3.37 -13.08
C ASP A 224 -12.41 -2.75 -11.71
N GLN A 225 -11.88 -1.55 -11.48
CA GLN A 225 -12.09 -0.75 -10.28
C GLN A 225 -11.39 -1.33 -9.04
N HIS A 226 -10.04 -1.40 -9.07
CA HIS A 226 -9.24 -1.71 -7.89
C HIS A 226 -9.59 -0.83 -6.70
N ILE A 227 -9.61 -1.45 -5.51
CA ILE A 227 -9.99 -0.77 -4.27
C ILE A 227 -9.00 0.34 -3.88
N ASP A 228 -7.71 0.18 -4.15
CA ASP A 228 -6.63 1.11 -3.80
C ASP A 228 -6.73 2.48 -4.48
N GLY A 229 -7.52 2.58 -5.55
CA GLY A 229 -7.80 3.84 -6.23
C GLY A 229 -8.72 4.78 -5.44
N PHE A 230 -9.54 4.27 -4.50
CA PHE A 230 -10.60 5.08 -3.87
C PHE A 230 -10.92 4.73 -2.41
N VAL A 231 -10.34 3.66 -1.85
CA VAL A 231 -10.42 3.31 -0.43
C VAL A 231 -9.05 2.90 0.07
N LYS A 232 -8.71 3.33 1.30
CA LYS A 232 -7.54 2.89 2.04
C LYS A 232 -7.83 2.87 3.53
N PHE A 233 -7.30 1.87 4.25
CA PHE A 233 -7.30 1.92 5.71
C PHE A 233 -6.15 2.78 6.23
N ALA A 234 -6.39 3.51 7.33
CA ALA A 234 -5.39 4.33 8.02
C ALA A 234 -5.54 4.16 9.53
N GLY A 235 -4.49 3.63 10.17
CA GLY A 235 -4.56 3.24 11.57
C GLY A 235 -5.67 2.21 11.83
N ASP A 236 -5.98 2.02 13.10
CA ASP A 236 -6.85 0.92 13.55
C ASP A 236 -8.32 1.07 13.16
N HIS A 237 -8.82 2.30 12.96
CA HIS A 237 -10.26 2.55 12.83
C HIS A 237 -10.61 3.66 11.84
N THR A 238 -9.72 4.00 10.93
CA THR A 238 -9.96 5.05 9.94
C THR A 238 -10.02 4.47 8.53
N LEU A 239 -11.02 4.89 7.78
CA LEU A 239 -11.18 4.59 6.36
C LEU A 239 -11.03 5.88 5.57
N VAL A 240 -10.00 5.95 4.76
CA VAL A 240 -9.72 7.07 3.86
C VAL A 240 -10.36 6.78 2.52
N THR A 241 -11.14 7.73 2.02
CA THR A 241 -11.85 7.60 0.75
C THR A 241 -12.15 8.99 0.18
N MET A 242 -13.07 9.11 -0.74
CA MET A 242 -13.55 10.38 -1.27
C MET A 242 -14.95 10.70 -0.73
N ASN A 243 -15.42 11.93 -0.88
CA ASN A 243 -16.84 12.23 -0.63
C ASN A 243 -17.75 11.53 -1.65
N ASN A 244 -19.03 11.39 -1.33
CA ASN A 244 -19.98 10.62 -2.16
C ASN A 244 -20.19 11.18 -3.58
N ALA A 245 -19.94 12.48 -3.82
CA ALA A 245 -20.02 13.06 -5.16
C ALA A 245 -18.80 12.70 -6.00
N ASP A 246 -17.60 12.71 -5.40
CA ASP A 246 -16.37 12.33 -6.06
C ASP A 246 -16.31 10.81 -6.31
N LEU A 247 -16.77 9.98 -5.35
CA LEU A 247 -16.95 8.54 -5.57
C LEU A 247 -17.91 8.26 -6.73
N ALA A 248 -19.04 9.02 -6.83
CA ALA A 248 -19.95 8.88 -7.96
C ALA A 248 -19.31 9.31 -9.30
N TYR A 249 -18.44 10.30 -9.28
CA TYR A 249 -17.66 10.68 -10.46
C TYR A 249 -16.70 9.56 -10.91
N TRP A 250 -16.16 8.80 -9.95
CA TRP A 250 -15.32 7.61 -10.17
C TRP A 250 -16.14 6.33 -10.38
N TYR A 251 -17.39 6.46 -10.77
CA TYR A 251 -18.33 5.36 -11.09
C TYR A 251 -18.60 4.40 -9.92
N VAL A 252 -18.19 4.71 -8.68
CA VAL A 252 -18.54 3.90 -7.51
C VAL A 252 -20.06 3.95 -7.31
N SER A 253 -20.72 2.79 -7.31
CA SER A 253 -22.16 2.67 -7.28
C SER A 253 -22.79 3.26 -6.00
N ALA A 254 -24.08 3.58 -6.02
CA ALA A 254 -24.77 4.03 -4.81
C ALA A 254 -24.83 2.92 -3.73
N GLY A 255 -24.83 1.66 -4.14
CA GLY A 255 -24.74 0.49 -3.26
C GLY A 255 -23.40 0.46 -2.54
N ASP A 256 -22.31 0.54 -3.29
CA ASP A 256 -20.95 0.51 -2.76
C ASP A 256 -20.65 1.71 -1.85
N ARG A 257 -21.09 2.92 -2.24
CA ARG A 257 -20.98 4.10 -1.35
C ARG A 257 -21.69 3.90 -0.01
N ASN A 258 -22.85 3.24 0.00
CA ASN A 258 -23.55 2.92 1.25
C ASN A 258 -22.81 1.84 2.07
N ILE A 259 -22.16 0.87 1.43
CA ILE A 259 -21.30 -0.11 2.11
C ILE A 259 -20.10 0.60 2.75
N ILE A 260 -19.41 1.48 2.01
CA ILE A 260 -18.31 2.29 2.51
C ILE A 260 -18.74 3.14 3.73
N ASP A 261 -19.91 3.80 3.65
CA ASP A 261 -20.45 4.63 4.75
C ASP A 261 -20.77 3.83 6.02
N GLN A 262 -21.01 2.53 5.92
CA GLN A 262 -21.40 1.65 7.01
C GLN A 262 -20.34 0.58 7.34
N ALA A 263 -19.15 0.69 6.75
CA ALA A 263 -18.08 -0.28 6.93
C ALA A 263 -17.68 -0.39 8.41
N GLN A 264 -17.56 -1.63 8.88
CA GLN A 264 -17.14 -1.99 10.23
C GLN A 264 -15.97 -2.95 10.13
N ASN A 265 -15.07 -2.90 11.10
CA ASN A 265 -13.98 -3.86 11.22
C ASN A 265 -14.48 -5.23 11.70
N ALA A 266 -13.60 -6.23 11.76
CA ALA A 266 -13.92 -7.58 12.23
C ALA A 266 -14.49 -7.64 13.66
N GLU A 267 -14.21 -6.65 14.49
CA GLU A 267 -14.80 -6.51 15.83
C GLU A 267 -16.20 -5.86 15.85
N GLY A 268 -16.70 -5.43 14.68
CA GLY A 268 -17.99 -4.74 14.53
C GLY A 268 -17.93 -3.24 14.87
N THR A 269 -16.74 -2.64 14.93
CA THR A 269 -16.57 -1.19 15.14
C THR A 269 -16.64 -0.45 13.81
N LEU A 270 -17.46 0.59 13.73
CA LEU A 270 -17.60 1.44 12.55
C LEU A 270 -16.30 2.23 12.31
N TYR A 271 -15.81 2.23 11.07
CA TYR A 271 -14.67 3.06 10.70
C TYR A 271 -15.02 4.55 10.71
N ALA A 272 -14.11 5.36 11.22
CA ALA A 272 -14.15 6.80 11.05
C ALA A 272 -13.73 7.15 9.62
N ARG A 273 -14.58 7.91 8.91
CA ARG A 273 -14.31 8.25 7.51
C ARG A 273 -13.54 9.56 7.40
N VAL A 274 -12.43 9.54 6.65
CA VAL A 274 -11.69 10.73 6.21
C VAL A 274 -11.79 10.82 4.69
N ASN A 275 -12.12 12.02 4.18
CA ASN A 275 -12.26 12.22 2.73
C ASN A 275 -11.09 13.01 2.18
N LEU A 276 -10.43 12.45 1.16
CA LEU A 276 -9.52 13.15 0.27
C LEU A 276 -10.31 13.73 -0.93
N PRO A 277 -9.91 14.87 -1.48
CA PRO A 277 -10.52 15.40 -2.69
C PRO A 277 -10.15 14.57 -3.92
N LEU A 278 -10.78 14.84 -5.06
CA LEU A 278 -10.19 14.62 -6.38
C LEU A 278 -9.44 15.88 -6.82
N THR A 279 -8.59 15.76 -7.85
CA THR A 279 -8.05 16.95 -8.54
C THR A 279 -9.18 17.88 -8.93
N GLN A 280 -8.94 19.18 -8.88
CA GLN A 280 -9.95 20.17 -9.27
C GLN A 280 -10.26 20.08 -10.76
N PHE A 281 -9.24 19.79 -11.57
CA PHE A 281 -9.32 19.69 -13.02
C PHE A 281 -8.92 18.31 -13.53
N PRO A 282 -9.32 17.91 -14.76
CA PRO A 282 -8.72 16.75 -15.41
C PRO A 282 -7.20 16.90 -15.50
N VAL A 283 -6.48 15.86 -15.13
CA VAL A 283 -5.02 15.88 -15.11
C VAL A 283 -4.45 16.10 -16.50
N GLN A 284 -3.35 16.83 -16.56
CA GLN A 284 -2.57 17.02 -17.78
C GLN A 284 -1.15 16.52 -17.57
N THR A 285 -0.62 15.83 -18.57
CA THR A 285 0.79 15.45 -18.58
C THR A 285 1.70 16.68 -18.61
N THR A 286 2.98 16.51 -18.30
CA THR A 286 3.96 17.61 -18.33
C THR A 286 4.12 18.25 -19.72
N TRP A 287 3.70 17.58 -20.79
CA TRP A 287 3.65 18.11 -22.15
C TRP A 287 2.27 18.62 -22.58
N GLY A 288 1.30 18.69 -21.64
CA GLY A 288 -0.02 19.31 -21.85
C GLY A 288 -1.09 18.42 -22.49
N GLN A 289 -0.90 17.09 -22.54
CA GLN A 289 -1.94 16.16 -22.94
C GLN A 289 -2.90 15.93 -21.77
N SER A 290 -4.21 16.15 -21.99
CA SER A 290 -5.21 15.81 -20.97
C SER A 290 -5.47 14.31 -20.92
N VAL A 291 -5.52 13.76 -19.70
CA VAL A 291 -5.94 12.35 -19.49
C VAL A 291 -7.46 12.20 -19.49
N GLY A 292 -8.21 13.30 -19.51
CA GLY A 292 -9.66 13.31 -19.66
C GLY A 292 -10.46 13.16 -18.38
N PHE A 293 -9.84 12.83 -17.24
CA PHE A 293 -10.51 12.63 -15.94
C PHE A 293 -9.76 13.30 -14.78
N ARG A 294 -10.48 13.48 -13.66
CA ARG A 294 -9.97 13.97 -12.37
C ARG A 294 -9.42 12.81 -11.59
N SER A 295 -8.18 12.93 -11.11
CA SER A 295 -7.48 11.84 -10.45
C SER A 295 -7.66 11.85 -8.93
N SER A 296 -7.40 10.70 -8.30
CA SER A 296 -7.53 10.46 -6.87
C SER A 296 -6.23 10.74 -6.13
N TYR A 297 -6.34 11.18 -4.86
CA TYR A 297 -5.24 11.22 -3.91
C TYR A 297 -5.28 10.06 -2.92
N VAL A 298 -6.27 9.17 -3.00
CA VAL A 298 -6.40 8.00 -2.10
C VAL A 298 -5.32 6.96 -2.37
N ASN A 299 -4.81 6.90 -3.59
CA ASN A 299 -3.75 5.99 -4.01
C ASN A 299 -2.35 6.46 -3.52
N TYR A 300 -2.23 6.81 -2.23
CA TYR A 300 -0.95 7.14 -1.58
C TYR A 300 -0.32 5.87 -1.00
N TYR A 301 1.00 5.90 -0.74
CA TYR A 301 1.76 4.79 -0.18
C TYR A 301 2.40 5.18 1.15
N VAL A 302 2.36 4.26 2.13
CA VAL A 302 2.86 4.51 3.49
C VAL A 302 4.17 3.77 3.72
N GLY A 303 5.30 4.49 3.68
CA GLY A 303 6.62 3.98 4.07
C GLY A 303 6.95 4.24 5.55
N ASN A 304 8.11 3.78 6.02
CA ASN A 304 8.51 3.91 7.44
C ASN A 304 8.60 5.36 7.91
N ALA A 305 9.25 6.23 7.15
CA ALA A 305 9.49 7.63 7.53
C ALA A 305 8.65 8.63 6.74
N VAL A 306 8.07 8.19 5.63
CA VAL A 306 7.37 9.06 4.68
C VAL A 306 6.03 8.45 4.27
N VAL A 307 5.12 9.31 3.80
CA VAL A 307 3.94 8.90 3.04
C VAL A 307 4.06 9.55 1.66
N LEU A 308 4.09 8.74 0.61
CA LEU A 308 4.16 9.22 -0.75
C LEU A 308 2.75 9.54 -1.25
N VAL A 309 2.49 10.81 -1.53
CA VAL A 309 1.17 11.30 -1.96
C VAL A 309 1.24 11.65 -3.45
N PRO A 310 0.35 11.12 -4.30
CA PRO A 310 0.33 11.51 -5.70
C PRO A 310 0.01 13.01 -5.84
N GLU A 311 0.71 13.72 -6.71
CA GLU A 311 0.46 15.12 -7.06
C GLU A 311 0.38 15.29 -8.59
N TYR A 312 -0.37 16.31 -9.04
CA TYR A 312 -0.77 16.45 -10.45
C TYR A 312 -0.62 17.86 -11.00
N ASP A 313 0.13 18.75 -10.31
CA ASP A 313 0.16 20.19 -10.56
C ASP A 313 -1.26 20.82 -10.49
N ASP A 314 -2.03 20.39 -9.48
CA ASP A 314 -3.42 20.78 -9.25
C ASP A 314 -3.57 21.54 -7.91
N PRO A 315 -4.48 22.51 -7.80
CA PRO A 315 -4.72 23.22 -6.54
C PRO A 315 -5.08 22.36 -5.34
N MET A 316 -5.50 21.09 -5.57
CA MET A 316 -5.84 20.14 -4.48
C MET A 316 -4.63 19.38 -3.97
N ASP A 317 -3.46 19.44 -4.61
CA ASP A 317 -2.25 18.72 -4.19
C ASP A 317 -1.87 19.04 -2.73
N GLU A 318 -1.76 20.34 -2.39
CA GLU A 318 -1.44 20.78 -1.03
C GLU A 318 -2.52 20.37 -0.03
N VAL A 319 -3.80 20.49 -0.41
CA VAL A 319 -4.93 20.11 0.45
C VAL A 319 -4.90 18.62 0.78
N ALA A 320 -4.68 17.77 -0.22
CA ALA A 320 -4.60 16.32 -0.04
C ALA A 320 -3.39 15.95 0.83
N ARG A 321 -2.22 16.54 0.57
CA ARG A 321 -1.00 16.30 1.34
C ARG A 321 -1.15 16.72 2.81
N GLU A 322 -1.80 17.84 3.10
CA GLU A 322 -2.08 18.28 4.48
C GLU A 322 -3.02 17.33 5.21
N ILE A 323 -4.06 16.80 4.53
CA ILE A 323 -4.95 15.80 5.12
C ILE A 323 -4.17 14.50 5.43
N VAL A 324 -3.38 14.00 4.48
CA VAL A 324 -2.53 12.81 4.67
C VAL A 324 -1.52 13.06 5.79
N GLN A 325 -0.85 14.23 5.82
CA GLN A 325 0.07 14.57 6.91
C GLN A 325 -0.61 14.53 8.29
N SER A 326 -1.89 14.90 8.37
CA SER A 326 -2.64 14.86 9.62
C SER A 326 -2.98 13.44 10.08
N LEU A 327 -3.10 12.50 9.16
CA LEU A 327 -3.31 11.06 9.44
C LEU A 327 -2.03 10.41 9.95
N TYR A 328 -0.87 10.86 9.47
CA TYR A 328 0.44 10.26 9.77
C TYR A 328 1.39 11.30 10.39
N PRO A 329 1.14 11.76 11.63
CA PRO A 329 1.91 12.84 12.25
C PRO A 329 3.38 12.49 12.51
N ASP A 330 3.71 11.20 12.59
CA ASP A 330 5.07 10.70 12.84
C ASP A 330 5.85 10.43 11.54
N ARG A 331 5.22 10.61 10.38
CA ARG A 331 5.80 10.47 9.04
C ARG A 331 5.74 11.79 8.30
N THR A 332 6.52 11.93 7.25
CA THR A 332 6.47 13.13 6.39
C THR A 332 5.69 12.83 5.12
N ALA A 333 4.61 13.54 4.86
CA ALA A 333 3.88 13.45 3.60
C ALA A 333 4.67 14.17 2.48
N ILE A 334 5.08 13.43 1.47
CA ILE A 334 5.88 13.91 0.33
C ILE A 334 5.07 13.76 -0.95
N GLY A 335 4.91 14.85 -1.70
CA GLY A 335 4.26 14.83 -3.00
C GLY A 335 5.15 14.19 -4.07
N ILE A 336 4.57 13.27 -4.83
CA ILE A 336 5.19 12.62 -5.99
C ILE A 336 4.43 13.02 -7.25
N ASN A 337 5.12 13.64 -8.20
CA ASN A 337 4.49 14.03 -9.46
C ASN A 337 4.05 12.80 -10.25
N CYS A 338 2.74 12.63 -10.42
CA CYS A 338 2.11 11.53 -11.15
C CYS A 338 1.47 11.96 -12.48
N GLN A 339 1.68 13.22 -12.94
CA GLN A 339 1.06 13.75 -14.15
C GLN A 339 1.24 12.84 -15.38
N ASN A 340 2.43 12.28 -15.55
CA ASN A 340 2.73 11.40 -16.67
C ASN A 340 2.32 9.95 -16.41
N MET A 341 2.47 9.50 -15.16
CA MET A 341 2.15 8.13 -14.75
C MET A 341 0.65 7.84 -14.90
N VAL A 342 -0.22 8.80 -14.55
CA VAL A 342 -1.68 8.63 -14.63
C VAL A 342 -2.18 8.45 -16.07
N LEU A 343 -1.40 8.86 -17.07
CA LEU A 343 -1.70 8.57 -18.48
C LEU A 343 -1.67 7.06 -18.78
N TRP A 344 -0.85 6.32 -18.02
CA TRP A 344 -0.69 4.87 -18.14
C TRP A 344 -1.64 4.09 -17.23
N GLY A 345 -2.49 4.77 -16.44
CA GLY A 345 -3.59 4.16 -15.72
C GLY A 345 -3.40 4.02 -14.21
N GLY A 346 -2.27 4.45 -13.63
CA GLY A 346 -2.03 4.30 -12.19
C GLY A 346 -1.31 5.47 -11.54
N MET A 347 -1.05 5.32 -10.25
CA MET A 347 -0.46 6.34 -9.38
C MET A 347 0.57 5.70 -8.44
N VAL A 348 0.92 6.37 -7.35
CA VAL A 348 2.01 5.99 -6.43
C VAL A 348 1.84 4.58 -5.85
N HIS A 349 0.66 4.24 -5.34
CA HIS A 349 0.43 2.94 -4.71
C HIS A 349 0.55 1.80 -5.71
N CYS A 350 0.07 1.99 -6.93
CA CYS A 350 0.11 0.99 -8.00
C CYS A 350 1.55 0.56 -8.38
N VAL A 351 2.55 1.39 -8.11
CA VAL A 351 3.97 1.15 -8.46
C VAL A 351 4.87 0.91 -7.26
N THR A 352 4.28 0.66 -6.09
CA THR A 352 4.99 0.38 -4.84
C THR A 352 4.47 -0.88 -4.18
N GLN A 353 5.36 -1.69 -3.57
CA GLN A 353 4.96 -2.87 -2.81
C GLN A 353 5.81 -2.96 -1.54
N GLN A 354 5.16 -3.07 -0.38
CA GLN A 354 5.84 -3.17 0.90
C GLN A 354 6.40 -4.57 1.14
N GLN A 355 7.61 -4.62 1.70
CA GLN A 355 8.15 -5.80 2.36
C GLN A 355 8.14 -5.54 3.86
N PRO A 356 7.30 -6.23 4.65
CA PRO A 356 7.23 -6.00 6.09
C PRO A 356 8.52 -6.42 6.78
N LEU A 357 8.77 -5.88 7.98
CA LEU A 357 9.90 -6.24 8.80
C LEU A 357 9.65 -7.61 9.46
N GLY A 358 10.56 -8.58 9.30
CA GLY A 358 10.44 -9.91 9.93
C GLY A 358 10.78 -9.89 11.43
N ALA A 359 10.33 -10.92 12.16
CA ALA A 359 10.50 -11.04 13.60
C ALA A 359 11.95 -10.94 14.09
N GLU A 360 12.91 -11.49 13.35
CA GLU A 360 14.33 -11.38 13.71
C GLU A 360 14.83 -9.94 13.69
N ALA A 361 14.29 -9.11 12.79
CA ALA A 361 14.66 -7.70 12.70
C ALA A 361 13.93 -6.84 13.75
N MET A 362 12.74 -7.25 14.21
CA MET A 362 12.05 -6.61 15.34
C MET A 362 12.77 -6.79 16.68
N SER A 363 13.68 -7.77 16.79
CA SER A 363 14.54 -7.96 17.96
C SER A 363 15.74 -7.00 17.99
N VAL A 364 16.03 -6.28 16.91
CA VAL A 364 16.95 -5.14 16.91
C VAL A 364 16.16 -3.94 17.39
N PRO A 365 16.54 -3.28 18.51
CA PRO A 365 15.77 -2.14 19.00
C PRO A 365 15.67 -1.10 17.89
N ALA A 366 14.44 -0.81 17.46
CA ALA A 366 14.15 0.31 16.59
C ALA A 366 14.74 1.57 17.22
N ASN A 367 15.73 2.12 16.56
CA ASN A 367 16.50 3.31 16.90
C ASN A 367 17.75 3.08 17.81
N PRO A 368 18.97 2.93 17.23
CA PRO A 368 20.20 3.05 17.99
C PRO A 368 20.46 4.46 18.54
N GLN A 369 19.51 5.39 18.46
CA GLN A 369 19.65 6.78 18.89
C GLN A 369 18.61 7.24 19.93
N ARG A 370 17.97 6.36 20.70
CA ARG A 370 17.64 6.79 22.05
C ARG A 370 18.97 6.76 22.83
N GLN A 371 19.81 7.75 22.61
CA GLN A 371 20.89 8.04 23.52
C GLN A 371 20.27 8.20 24.89
N ASP A 372 20.71 7.37 25.85
CA ASP A 372 20.37 7.60 27.23
C ASP A 372 21.04 8.93 27.62
N HIS A 373 20.30 10.02 27.44
CA HIS A 373 20.74 11.39 27.71
C HIS A 373 20.96 11.63 29.20
N GLY A 374 20.86 10.59 30.01
CA GLY A 374 20.97 10.69 31.45
C GLY A 374 19.76 11.39 32.07
N LYS A 375 19.96 12.09 33.16
CA LYS A 375 18.86 12.67 33.92
C LYS A 375 18.33 13.96 33.27
N CYS A 376 17.01 14.03 33.07
CA CYS A 376 16.35 15.28 32.69
C CYS A 376 16.51 16.32 33.81
N ILE A 377 17.24 17.41 33.52
CA ILE A 377 17.55 18.46 34.52
C ILE A 377 16.53 19.59 34.49
N LYS A 378 15.82 19.79 33.38
CA LYS A 378 14.88 20.90 33.24
C LYS A 378 13.81 20.59 32.18
N ARG A 379 12.58 21.09 32.41
CA ARG A 379 11.51 21.11 31.43
C ARG A 379 11.15 22.55 31.13
N VAL A 380 11.02 22.92 29.85
CA VAL A 380 10.69 24.31 29.44
C VAL A 380 9.60 24.29 28.37
N ASP A 381 8.79 25.35 28.35
CA ASP A 381 7.85 25.58 27.25
C ASP A 381 8.59 26.02 25.96
N LEU A 382 7.87 26.15 24.86
CA LEU A 382 8.43 26.60 23.57
C LEU A 382 9.03 28.01 23.60
N MET A 383 8.78 28.77 24.67
CA MET A 383 9.36 30.11 24.92
C MET A 383 10.54 30.07 25.90
N GLY A 384 10.98 28.85 26.32
CA GLY A 384 12.10 28.66 27.24
C GLY A 384 11.78 28.86 28.72
N ARG A 385 10.50 29.03 29.09
CA ARG A 385 10.08 29.20 30.49
C ARG A 385 9.97 27.84 31.17
N GLU A 386 10.47 27.72 32.42
CA GLU A 386 10.48 26.48 33.16
C GLU A 386 9.07 25.99 33.52
N ILE A 387 8.81 24.69 33.24
CA ILE A 387 7.58 23.99 33.60
C ILE A 387 7.91 22.92 34.64
N ARG A 388 7.31 23.00 35.85
CA ARG A 388 7.49 22.00 36.88
C ARG A 388 6.51 20.83 36.79
N HIS A 389 5.31 21.11 36.31
CA HIS A 389 4.22 20.14 36.17
C HIS A 389 3.54 20.40 34.81
N PRO A 390 3.94 19.69 33.74
CA PRO A 390 3.26 19.77 32.45
C PRO A 390 1.79 19.34 32.62
N GLN A 391 0.90 19.97 31.83
CA GLN A 391 -0.51 19.58 31.78
C GLN A 391 -0.72 18.55 30.68
N ARG A 392 -1.75 17.71 30.81
CA ARG A 392 -2.12 16.72 29.79
C ARG A 392 -2.33 17.40 28.44
N GLY A 393 -1.68 16.89 27.38
CA GLY A 393 -1.68 17.47 26.03
C GLY A 393 -0.74 18.67 25.86
N GLN A 394 0.05 19.04 26.87
CA GLN A 394 0.98 20.17 26.77
C GLN A 394 2.30 19.75 26.13
N LEU A 395 2.68 20.42 25.04
CA LEU A 395 3.99 20.28 24.40
C LEU A 395 5.05 21.07 25.20
N PHE A 396 6.17 20.42 25.55
CA PHE A 396 7.30 21.03 26.23
C PHE A 396 8.63 20.38 25.79
N ILE A 397 9.74 20.98 26.19
CA ILE A 397 11.09 20.49 25.90
C ILE A 397 11.74 20.02 27.19
N LYS A 398 12.22 18.77 27.23
CA LYS A 398 13.11 18.24 28.27
C LYS A 398 14.55 18.62 27.90
N LEU A 399 15.31 19.12 28.87
CA LEU A 399 16.74 19.35 28.79
C LEU A 399 17.46 18.34 29.67
N PHE A 400 18.52 17.72 29.15
CA PHE A 400 19.28 16.66 29.82
C PHE A 400 20.65 17.13 30.27
N GLU A 401 21.29 16.36 31.18
CA GLU A 401 22.62 16.69 31.74
C GLU A 401 23.72 16.73 30.67
N ASP A 402 23.58 15.99 29.57
CA ASP A 402 24.54 15.98 28.45
C ASP A 402 24.39 17.18 27.48
N GLY A 403 23.45 18.09 27.77
CA GLY A 403 23.16 19.26 26.92
C GLY A 403 22.15 19.00 25.78
N CYS A 404 21.69 17.78 25.64
CA CYS A 404 20.66 17.42 24.65
C CYS A 404 19.27 17.92 25.06
N SER A 405 18.35 17.95 24.11
CA SER A 405 16.95 18.33 24.32
C SER A 405 15.99 17.43 23.56
N GLU A 406 14.83 17.12 24.15
CA GLU A 406 13.77 16.31 23.59
C GLU A 406 12.43 17.07 23.67
N LYS A 407 11.67 17.11 22.56
CA LYS A 407 10.28 17.62 22.56
C LYS A 407 9.34 16.51 22.99
N VAL A 408 8.49 16.79 23.94
CA VAL A 408 7.57 15.80 24.54
C VAL A 408 6.19 16.40 24.71
N VAL A 409 5.15 15.59 24.48
CA VAL A 409 3.77 15.91 24.85
C VAL A 409 3.40 15.04 26.05
N GLU A 410 2.87 15.64 27.11
CA GLU A 410 2.43 14.92 28.31
C GLU A 410 1.07 14.27 28.06
N TRP A 411 1.00 12.94 28.15
CA TRP A 411 -0.23 12.19 27.95
C TRP A 411 -0.76 11.51 29.24
N GLU A 412 0.01 11.49 30.35
CA GLU A 412 -0.41 10.89 31.61
C GLU A 412 -1.25 11.83 32.52
#